data_4495e8f841cc89f094d5e5bec3fbebd1
#
_entry.id   4495e8f841cc89f094d5e5bec3fbebd1
#
_cell.length_a   1.000
_cell.length_b   1.000
_cell.length_c   1.000
_cell.angle_alpha   90.00
_cell.angle_beta   90.00
_cell.angle_gamma   90.00
#
_symmetry.space_group_name_H-M   'P 1'
#
loop_
_entity.id
_entity.type
_entity.pdbx_description
1 polymer ?
#
loop_
_entity_poly.entity_id
_entity_poly.type
_entity_poly.pdbx_seq_one_letter_code
_entity_poly.pdbx_strand_id
1 'polypeptide(L)'
;GKGGIGLDAYCLVLLTDCNFTGWDTAAVAQNGAWVNAMECTFANNTVGLKFNTSMAYGTAPNYVNNTFTDNGTAVCIDSLPGNEVIDFAGSVFSGNDTDIDNKAEHPIDTAKATFE
;
A
#
# COMPACT_ATOMS: atom_id res chain seq x y z
N GLY A 1 9.10 -4.58 -13.33
CA GLY A 1 10.12 -3.86 -14.09
C GLY A 1 10.97 -2.98 -13.20
N LYS A 2 12.07 -2.56 -13.71
CA LYS A 2 12.98 -1.71 -12.99
C LYS A 2 12.67 -0.26 -13.31
N GLY A 3 12.34 0.52 -12.29
CA GLY A 3 11.85 1.88 -12.45
C GLY A 3 10.39 1.92 -12.89
N GLY A 4 9.80 3.09 -12.91
CA GLY A 4 8.42 3.29 -13.32
C GLY A 4 7.37 2.85 -12.30
N ILE A 5 6.13 2.74 -12.76
CA ILE A 5 4.97 2.40 -11.94
C ILE A 5 4.43 1.04 -12.41
N GLY A 6 4.28 0.09 -11.49
CA GLY A 6 3.72 -1.22 -11.79
C GLY A 6 2.22 -1.16 -12.06
N LEU A 7 1.48 -0.53 -11.16
CA LEU A 7 0.04 -0.32 -11.29
C LEU A 7 -0.30 1.13 -10.94
N ASP A 8 -0.85 1.86 -11.90
CA ASP A 8 -1.32 3.22 -11.71
C ASP A 8 -2.85 3.22 -11.81
N ALA A 9 -3.52 3.22 -10.67
CA ALA A 9 -4.96 3.01 -10.62
C ALA A 9 -5.72 4.33 -10.69
N TYR A 10 -6.65 4.41 -11.62
CA TYR A 10 -7.59 5.52 -11.78
C TYR A 10 -9.05 5.11 -11.50
N CYS A 11 -9.25 3.89 -11.03
CA CYS A 11 -10.56 3.36 -10.65
C CYS A 11 -10.39 2.43 -9.45
N LEU A 12 -11.47 1.80 -9.01
CA LEU A 12 -11.39 0.80 -7.95
C LEU A 12 -10.73 -0.47 -8.47
N VAL A 13 -9.66 -0.90 -7.80
CA VAL A 13 -8.89 -2.10 -8.16
C VAL A 13 -8.75 -2.98 -6.93
N LEU A 14 -8.99 -4.28 -7.10
CA LEU A 14 -8.71 -5.28 -6.08
C LEU A 14 -7.54 -6.15 -6.55
N LEU A 15 -6.48 -6.18 -5.74
CA LEU A 15 -5.32 -7.03 -5.97
C LEU A 15 -5.38 -8.21 -5.01
N THR A 16 -5.27 -9.42 -5.54
CA THR A 16 -5.22 -10.63 -4.73
C THR A 16 -4.10 -11.52 -5.26
N ASP A 17 -3.23 -11.96 -4.37
CA ASP A 17 -2.14 -12.87 -4.69
C ASP A 17 -1.25 -12.38 -5.84
N CYS A 18 -0.91 -11.08 -5.80
CA CYS A 18 -0.06 -10.44 -6.80
C CYS A 18 1.34 -10.20 -6.25
N ASN A 19 2.33 -10.18 -7.15
CA ASN A 19 3.72 -9.88 -6.80
C ASN A 19 4.21 -8.66 -7.59
N PHE A 20 4.81 -7.71 -6.89
CA PHE A 20 5.40 -6.52 -7.48
C PHE A 20 6.85 -6.40 -7.03
N THR A 21 7.79 -6.38 -7.98
CA THR A 21 9.20 -6.27 -7.64
C THR A 21 9.96 -5.39 -8.63
N GLY A 22 10.88 -4.57 -8.12
CA GLY A 22 11.79 -3.78 -8.94
C GLY A 22 11.19 -2.49 -9.50
N TRP A 23 10.07 -1.99 -8.95
CA TRP A 23 9.41 -0.76 -9.41
C TRP A 23 9.85 0.46 -8.62
N ASP A 24 9.77 1.66 -9.19
CA ASP A 24 9.86 2.89 -8.41
C ASP A 24 8.65 3.01 -7.49
N THR A 25 7.45 2.79 -8.02
CA THR A 25 6.23 2.65 -7.24
C THR A 25 5.50 1.40 -7.73
N ALA A 26 5.34 0.42 -6.87
CA ALA A 26 4.73 -0.84 -7.29
C ALA A 26 3.25 -0.66 -7.61
N ALA A 27 2.50 -0.06 -6.70
CA ALA A 27 1.09 0.23 -6.92
C ALA A 27 0.72 1.59 -6.32
N VAL A 28 -0.03 2.40 -7.06
CA VAL A 28 -0.48 3.72 -6.59
C VAL A 28 -1.96 3.92 -6.91
N ALA A 29 -2.70 4.41 -5.91
CA ALA A 29 -4.07 4.91 -6.09
C ALA A 29 -4.00 6.43 -6.25
N GLN A 30 -4.52 6.96 -7.35
CA GLN A 30 -4.47 8.39 -7.67
C GLN A 30 -5.83 8.92 -8.11
N ASN A 31 -6.04 10.22 -7.94
CA ASN A 31 -7.15 10.97 -8.57
C ASN A 31 -8.53 10.38 -8.32
N GLY A 32 -8.81 9.94 -7.10
CA GLY A 32 -10.10 9.36 -6.75
C GLY A 32 -10.19 7.86 -6.95
N ALA A 33 -9.09 7.20 -7.29
CA ALA A 33 -9.03 5.75 -7.36
C ALA A 33 -8.89 5.13 -5.97
N TRP A 34 -9.12 3.85 -5.89
CA TRP A 34 -8.90 3.06 -4.69
C TRP A 34 -8.27 1.72 -5.05
N VAL A 35 -7.28 1.31 -4.29
CA VAL A 35 -6.65 0.00 -4.42
C VAL A 35 -6.78 -0.74 -3.09
N ASN A 36 -7.36 -1.92 -3.13
CA ASN A 36 -7.29 -2.88 -2.01
C ASN A 36 -6.31 -3.98 -2.39
N ALA A 37 -5.51 -4.43 -1.45
CA ALA A 37 -4.52 -5.49 -1.68
C ALA A 37 -4.58 -6.52 -0.57
N MET A 38 -4.66 -7.79 -0.96
CA MET A 38 -4.68 -8.92 -0.03
C MET A 38 -3.76 -10.02 -0.54
N GLU A 39 -3.00 -10.60 0.36
CA GLU A 39 -2.11 -11.72 0.02
C GLU A 39 -1.10 -11.40 -1.09
N CYS A 40 -0.72 -10.11 -1.18
CA CYS A 40 0.22 -9.63 -2.18
C CYS A 40 1.63 -9.52 -1.61
N THR A 41 2.63 -9.54 -2.48
CA THR A 41 4.03 -9.33 -2.11
C THR A 41 4.56 -8.11 -2.85
N PHE A 42 5.12 -7.17 -2.09
CA PHE A 42 5.78 -5.97 -2.60
C PHE A 42 7.24 -6.02 -2.15
N ALA A 43 8.15 -6.30 -3.08
CA ALA A 43 9.55 -6.54 -2.75
C ALA A 43 10.49 -5.74 -3.63
N ASN A 44 11.53 -5.16 -3.03
CA ASN A 44 12.59 -4.45 -3.77
C ASN A 44 12.07 -3.30 -4.63
N ASN A 45 11.06 -2.58 -4.15
CA ASN A 45 10.54 -1.37 -4.79
C ASN A 45 11.04 -0.14 -4.04
N THR A 46 11.11 1.01 -4.70
CA THR A 46 11.36 2.27 -3.98
C THR A 46 10.17 2.58 -3.09
N VAL A 47 8.94 2.48 -3.62
CA VAL A 47 7.70 2.53 -2.85
C VAL A 47 6.86 1.32 -3.20
N GLY A 48 6.39 0.60 -2.18
CA GLY A 48 5.55 -0.57 -2.40
C GLY A 48 4.12 -0.18 -2.77
N LEU A 49 3.41 0.46 -1.84
CA LEU A 49 2.00 0.85 -2.02
C LEU A 49 1.85 2.32 -1.69
N LYS A 50 1.26 3.09 -2.61
CA LYS A 50 1.12 4.54 -2.44
C LYS A 50 -0.33 4.97 -2.59
N PHE A 51 -0.75 5.85 -1.71
CA PHE A 51 -2.06 6.50 -1.76
C PHE A 51 -1.88 7.98 -2.02
N ASN A 52 -2.43 8.45 -3.13
CA ASN A 52 -2.47 9.87 -3.48
C ASN A 52 -3.81 10.15 -4.14
N THR A 53 -4.87 9.97 -3.39
CA THR A 53 -6.24 10.03 -3.89
C THR A 53 -7.03 11.10 -3.16
N SER A 54 -7.97 11.72 -3.86
CA SER A 54 -8.84 12.77 -3.32
C SER A 54 -10.22 12.26 -2.88
N MET A 55 -10.48 10.96 -3.05
CA MET A 55 -11.77 10.36 -2.72
C MET A 55 -11.61 9.05 -1.96
N ALA A 56 -12.54 8.81 -1.04
CA ALA A 56 -12.71 7.51 -0.41
C ALA A 56 -14.01 6.89 -0.93
N TYR A 57 -13.97 5.60 -1.23
CA TYR A 57 -15.11 4.93 -1.87
C TYR A 57 -16.09 4.28 -0.88
N GLY A 58 -15.99 4.59 0.40
CA GLY A 58 -16.94 4.07 1.39
C GLY A 58 -16.88 2.57 1.66
N THR A 59 -15.93 1.87 1.02
CA THR A 59 -15.65 0.47 1.32
C THR A 59 -14.51 0.38 2.30
N ALA A 60 -14.60 -0.51 3.27
CA ALA A 60 -13.51 -0.68 4.22
C ALA A 60 -12.22 -1.07 3.50
N PRO A 61 -11.12 -0.33 3.71
CA PRO A 61 -9.84 -0.70 3.11
C PRO A 61 -9.38 -2.06 3.62
N ASN A 62 -8.95 -2.91 2.71
CA ASN A 62 -8.53 -4.25 3.06
C ASN A 62 -7.09 -4.50 2.58
N TYR A 63 -6.16 -4.59 3.52
CA TYR A 63 -4.72 -4.75 3.26
C TYR A 63 -4.15 -5.87 4.11
N VAL A 64 -4.86 -6.98 4.19
CA VAL A 64 -4.49 -8.10 5.05
C VAL A 64 -3.55 -9.07 4.34
N ASN A 65 -2.66 -9.68 5.12
CA ASN A 65 -1.79 -10.76 4.68
C ASN A 65 -0.83 -10.39 3.53
N ASN A 66 -0.44 -9.12 3.45
CA ASN A 66 0.56 -8.69 2.49
C ASN A 66 1.96 -8.85 3.05
N THR A 67 2.93 -8.99 2.15
CA THR A 67 4.35 -9.01 2.51
C THR A 67 5.03 -7.81 1.87
N PHE A 68 5.64 -6.96 2.69
CA PHE A 68 6.41 -5.81 2.25
C PHE A 68 7.85 -6.03 2.66
N THR A 69 8.73 -6.31 1.71
CA THR A 69 10.12 -6.63 2.04
C THR A 69 11.11 -5.87 1.16
N ASP A 70 12.15 -5.36 1.81
CA ASP A 70 13.27 -4.70 1.13
C ASP A 70 12.85 -3.53 0.21
N ASN A 71 11.80 -2.80 0.58
CA ASN A 71 11.40 -1.58 -0.12
C ASN A 71 12.07 -0.37 0.53
N GLY A 72 12.20 0.73 -0.21
CA GLY A 72 12.57 2.01 0.40
C GLY A 72 11.49 2.44 1.37
N THR A 73 10.27 2.62 0.88
CA THR A 73 9.07 2.86 1.70
C THR A 73 8.04 1.79 1.35
N ALA A 74 7.62 1.00 2.33
CA ALA A 74 6.67 -0.07 2.06
C ALA A 74 5.28 0.48 1.73
N VAL A 75 4.76 1.37 2.57
CA VAL A 75 3.47 2.03 2.37
C VAL A 75 3.63 3.54 2.54
N CYS A 76 3.19 4.31 1.56
CA CYS A 76 3.23 5.77 1.58
C CYS A 76 1.81 6.32 1.42
N ILE A 77 1.34 7.11 2.38
CA ILE A 77 0.02 7.73 2.34
C ILE A 77 0.21 9.24 2.24
N ASP A 78 0.19 9.76 1.02
CA ASP A 78 0.37 11.20 0.77
C ASP A 78 -0.96 11.96 0.92
N SER A 79 -2.04 11.42 0.37
CA SER A 79 -3.36 12.00 0.43
C SER A 79 -4.41 10.90 0.41
N LEU A 80 -5.22 10.83 1.45
CA LEU A 80 -6.28 9.84 1.56
C LEU A 80 -7.37 10.40 2.49
N PRO A 81 -8.50 10.84 1.94
CA PRO A 81 -9.60 11.36 2.74
C PRO A 81 -10.41 10.24 3.39
N GLY A 82 -11.28 10.60 4.31
CA GLY A 82 -12.14 9.66 5.00
C GLY A 82 -11.56 9.20 6.32
N ASN A 83 -12.31 8.38 7.03
CA ASN A 83 -11.96 7.90 8.37
C ASN A 83 -11.95 6.38 8.48
N GLU A 84 -12.09 5.66 7.37
CA GLU A 84 -12.01 4.22 7.37
C GLU A 84 -10.59 3.79 7.73
N VAL A 85 -10.46 2.94 8.76
CA VAL A 85 -9.16 2.47 9.23
C VAL A 85 -8.58 1.48 8.23
N ILE A 86 -7.34 1.69 7.82
CA ILE A 86 -6.61 0.71 7.02
C ILE A 86 -6.05 -0.34 7.98
N ASP A 87 -6.53 -1.58 7.85
CA ASP A 87 -6.12 -2.70 8.69
C ASP A 87 -5.06 -3.53 7.97
N PHE A 88 -3.86 -3.59 8.53
CA PHE A 88 -2.75 -4.39 8.01
C PHE A 88 -2.62 -5.75 8.68
N ALA A 89 -3.72 -6.32 9.15
CA ALA A 89 -3.69 -7.59 9.87
C ALA A 89 -3.01 -8.70 9.07
N GLY A 90 -2.13 -9.45 9.72
CA GLY A 90 -1.40 -10.55 9.08
C GLY A 90 -0.32 -10.11 8.09
N SER A 91 -0.14 -8.81 7.89
CA SER A 91 0.90 -8.31 7.00
C SER A 91 2.27 -8.32 7.69
N VAL A 92 3.32 -8.51 6.89
CA VAL A 92 4.71 -8.54 7.38
C VAL A 92 5.50 -7.44 6.71
N PHE A 93 6.20 -6.65 7.50
CA PHE A 93 7.09 -5.58 7.06
C PHE A 93 8.50 -5.97 7.46
N SER A 94 9.38 -6.20 6.49
CA SER A 94 10.73 -6.70 6.76
C SER A 94 11.76 -6.04 5.85
N GLY A 95 12.82 -5.50 6.44
CA GLY A 95 13.94 -4.94 5.69
C GLY A 95 13.65 -3.66 4.91
N ASN A 96 12.52 -2.99 5.15
CA ASN A 96 12.21 -1.70 4.52
C ASN A 96 12.95 -0.57 5.25
N ASP A 97 13.36 0.46 4.52
CA ASP A 97 13.95 1.65 5.14
C ASP A 97 12.90 2.39 5.97
N THR A 98 11.70 2.52 5.43
CA THR A 98 10.53 3.06 6.13
C THR A 98 9.37 2.11 5.90
N ASP A 99 8.74 1.64 6.98
CA ASP A 99 7.61 0.72 6.85
C ASP A 99 6.34 1.46 6.41
N ILE A 100 5.94 2.50 7.13
CA ILE A 100 4.75 3.28 6.79
C ILE A 100 5.06 4.76 6.94
N ASP A 101 4.94 5.49 5.83
CA ASP A 101 5.04 6.95 5.80
C ASP A 101 3.64 7.53 5.60
N ASN A 102 3.00 7.89 6.72
CA ASN A 102 1.61 8.36 6.73
C ASN A 102 1.55 9.89 6.84
N LYS A 103 1.83 10.57 5.73
CA LYS A 103 1.80 12.04 5.67
C LYS A 103 0.40 12.61 5.82
N ALA A 104 -0.60 11.86 5.40
CA ALA A 104 -2.01 12.28 5.49
C ALA A 104 -2.60 12.12 6.91
N GLU A 105 -1.85 11.49 7.83
CA GLU A 105 -2.34 11.18 9.17
C GLU A 105 -3.65 10.38 9.13
N HIS A 106 -3.76 9.48 8.14
CA HIS A 106 -4.94 8.62 7.97
C HIS A 106 -4.97 7.54 9.07
N PRO A 107 -6.14 7.20 9.63
CA PRO A 107 -6.21 6.13 10.63
C PRO A 107 -5.76 4.79 10.06
N ILE A 108 -4.82 4.14 10.74
CA ILE A 108 -4.30 2.81 10.38
C ILE A 108 -4.29 1.92 11.61
N ASP A 109 -4.45 0.62 11.39
CA ASP A 109 -4.36 -0.40 12.44
C ASP A 109 -3.22 -1.36 12.09
N THR A 110 -2.18 -1.34 12.90
CA THR A 110 -1.01 -2.21 12.74
C THR A 110 -0.86 -3.21 13.87
N ALA A 111 -1.88 -3.31 14.75
CA ALA A 111 -1.79 -4.15 15.95
C ALA A 111 -1.57 -5.64 15.64
N LYS A 112 -2.06 -6.10 14.50
CA LYS A 112 -1.92 -7.50 14.05
C LYS A 112 -0.93 -7.66 12.91
N ALA A 113 -0.13 -6.64 12.61
CA ALA A 113 0.95 -6.72 11.64
C ALA A 113 2.25 -7.09 12.33
N THR A 114 3.20 -7.61 11.57
CA THR A 114 4.53 -7.97 12.05
C THR A 114 5.57 -7.03 11.45
N PHE A 115 6.40 -6.47 12.28
CA PHE A 115 7.51 -5.60 11.88
C PHE A 115 8.83 -6.28 12.27
N GLU A 116 9.62 -6.63 11.27
CA GLU A 116 10.90 -7.32 11.46
C GLU A 116 12.11 -6.46 11.12
#